data_2d0a844559565d60d48c3d3e9e09d350
#
_entry.id   2d0a844559565d60d48c3d3e9e09d350
#
_cell.length_a   1.000
_cell.length_b   1.000
_cell.length_c   1.000
_cell.angle_alpha   90.00
_cell.angle_beta   90.00
_cell.angle_gamma   90.00
#
_symmetry.space_group_name_H-M   'P 1'
#
loop_
_entity.id
_entity.type
_entity.pdbx_description
1 polymer ?
#
loop_
_entity_poly.entity_id
_entity_poly.type
_entity_poly.pdbx_seq_one_letter_code
_entity_poly.pdbx_strand_id
1 'polypeptide(L)'
;KDFEIWHGGSHTFMKNSGGDLRIRGDVIKLAREDSSARYIECNVNNAVQIFHNGTERFTTTSTGVTVTGDAKVGTGNSTGVILTSPDGTEYRLVVANDGTLSTSSV
;
A
#
# COMPACT_ATOMS: atom_id res chain seq x y z
N LYS A 1 9.70 29.77 6.54
CA LYS A 1 8.73 28.98 7.32
C LYS A 1 8.88 27.51 6.98
N ASP A 2 8.90 26.69 7.99
CA ASP A 2 9.14 25.26 7.80
C ASP A 2 7.83 24.49 7.57
N PHE A 3 6.71 24.98 8.10
CA PHE A 3 5.39 24.37 7.96
C PHE A 3 4.35 25.38 7.49
N GLU A 4 3.60 25.02 6.47
CA GLU A 4 2.60 25.89 5.84
C GLU A 4 1.34 25.11 5.50
N ILE A 5 0.18 25.72 5.76
CA ILE A 5 -1.12 25.27 5.23
C ILE A 5 -1.73 26.47 4.52
N TRP A 6 -2.07 26.32 3.26
CA TRP A 6 -2.71 27.39 2.48
C TRP A 6 -3.68 26.86 1.44
N HIS A 7 -4.58 27.70 1.02
CA HIS A 7 -5.48 27.43 -0.09
C HIS A 7 -5.04 28.22 -1.31
N GLY A 8 -4.83 27.55 -2.43
CA GLY A 8 -4.42 28.15 -3.69
C GLY A 8 -5.24 27.61 -4.85
N GLY A 9 -6.01 28.50 -5.52
CA GLY A 9 -6.90 28.09 -6.59
C GLY A 9 -7.98 27.15 -6.09
N SER A 10 -8.01 25.92 -6.59
CA SER A 10 -8.97 24.89 -6.20
C SER A 10 -8.42 23.87 -5.20
N HIS A 11 -7.22 24.09 -4.67
CA HIS A 11 -6.53 23.11 -3.82
C HIS A 11 -6.13 23.71 -2.47
N THR A 12 -6.18 22.88 -1.45
CA THR A 12 -5.54 23.15 -0.15
C THR A 12 -4.23 22.38 -0.06
N PHE A 13 -3.19 23.05 0.37
CA PHE A 13 -1.85 22.51 0.45
C PHE A 13 -1.39 22.43 1.90
N MET A 14 -0.68 21.37 2.25
CA MET A 14 0.08 21.21 3.48
C MET A 14 1.53 20.87 3.11
N LYS A 15 2.47 21.67 3.56
CA LYS A 15 3.88 21.53 3.20
C LYS A 15 4.75 21.66 4.42
N ASN A 16 5.72 20.76 4.54
CA ASN A 16 6.86 20.89 5.44
C ASN A 16 8.14 20.92 4.61
N SER A 17 8.96 21.93 4.80
CA SER A 17 10.18 22.16 4.01
C SER A 17 11.44 21.59 4.66
N GLY A 18 11.38 21.18 5.91
CA GLY A 18 12.52 20.61 6.63
C GLY A 18 12.12 19.47 7.54
N GLY A 19 12.85 18.35 7.45
CA GLY A 19 12.58 17.18 8.26
C GLY A 19 11.27 16.47 7.90
N ASP A 20 10.72 15.74 8.84
CA ASP A 20 9.51 14.93 8.65
C ASP A 20 8.22 15.74 8.85
N LEU A 21 7.20 15.42 8.13
CA LEU A 21 5.82 15.75 8.49
C LEU A 21 5.23 14.58 9.28
N ARG A 22 5.05 14.75 10.60
CA ARG A 22 4.55 13.71 11.49
C ARG A 22 3.09 13.96 11.84
N ILE A 23 2.19 13.12 11.29
CA ILE A 23 0.78 13.10 11.65
C ILE A 23 0.59 11.98 12.67
N ARG A 24 0.14 12.32 13.89
CA ARG A 24 0.10 11.40 15.03
C ARG A 24 -1.30 11.32 15.62
N GLY A 25 -1.73 10.10 15.92
CA GLY A 25 -3.01 9.81 16.54
C GLY A 25 -3.20 8.31 16.69
N ASP A 26 -4.09 7.89 17.58
CA ASP A 26 -4.42 6.48 17.76
C ASP A 26 -5.10 5.91 16.52
N VAL A 27 -5.87 6.74 15.85
CA VAL A 27 -6.48 6.43 14.55
C VAL A 27 -6.27 7.61 13.60
N ILE A 28 -5.74 7.34 12.42
CA ILE A 28 -5.59 8.34 11.35
C ILE A 28 -6.41 7.86 10.15
N LYS A 29 -7.30 8.72 9.67
CA LYS A 29 -8.17 8.42 8.53
C LYS A 29 -8.01 9.46 7.43
N LEU A 30 -7.88 8.99 6.19
CA LEU A 30 -8.11 9.77 4.99
C LEU A 30 -9.47 9.33 4.45
N ALA A 31 -10.43 10.23 4.44
CA ALA A 31 -11.81 9.91 4.14
C ALA A 31 -12.44 10.99 3.28
N ARG A 32 -13.61 10.69 2.74
CA ARG A 32 -14.46 11.66 2.09
C ARG A 32 -14.91 12.74 3.08
N GLU A 33 -15.24 13.94 2.62
CA GLU A 33 -15.61 15.09 3.47
C GLU A 33 -16.76 14.79 4.44
N ASP A 34 -17.72 13.96 4.01
CA ASP A 34 -18.87 13.56 4.82
C ASP A 34 -18.60 12.29 5.65
N SER A 35 -17.38 11.78 5.65
CA SER A 35 -16.95 10.55 6.30
C SER A 35 -17.71 9.28 5.88
N SER A 36 -18.47 9.33 4.79
CA SER A 36 -19.25 8.19 4.29
C SER A 36 -18.38 7.08 3.70
N ALA A 37 -17.19 7.41 3.26
CA ALA A 37 -16.23 6.45 2.71
C ALA A 37 -14.81 6.77 3.15
N ARG A 38 -14.02 5.74 3.38
CA ARG A 38 -12.60 5.84 3.73
C ARG A 38 -11.74 5.54 2.51
N TYR A 39 -10.58 6.19 2.43
CA TYR A 39 -9.52 5.85 1.49
C TYR A 39 -8.45 5.01 2.17
N ILE A 40 -7.95 5.48 3.32
CA ILE A 40 -6.96 4.80 4.15
C ILE A 40 -7.35 4.99 5.61
N GLU A 41 -7.24 3.94 6.40
CA GLU A 41 -7.36 4.02 7.85
C GLU A 41 -6.16 3.33 8.50
N CYS A 42 -5.49 4.05 9.40
CA CYS A 42 -4.42 3.52 10.24
C CYS A 42 -4.89 3.47 11.68
N ASN A 43 -4.84 2.31 12.31
CA ASN A 43 -5.30 2.11 13.69
C ASN A 43 -4.19 1.45 14.50
N VAL A 44 -3.80 2.05 15.61
CA VAL A 44 -2.64 1.65 16.42
C VAL A 44 -2.74 0.21 16.95
N ASN A 45 -3.94 -0.25 17.27
CA ASN A 45 -4.18 -1.58 17.86
C ASN A 45 -4.88 -2.54 16.89
N ASN A 46 -4.91 -2.23 15.62
CA ASN A 46 -5.59 -3.04 14.62
C ASN A 46 -4.77 -3.06 13.33
N ALA A 47 -5.35 -2.66 12.23
CA ALA A 47 -4.76 -2.79 10.91
C ALA A 47 -4.56 -1.43 10.23
N VAL A 48 -3.68 -1.40 9.25
CA VAL A 48 -3.71 -0.40 8.18
C VAL A 48 -4.55 -0.97 7.06
N GLN A 49 -5.56 -0.22 6.63
CA GLN A 49 -6.54 -0.64 5.62
C GLN A 49 -6.57 0.36 4.47
N ILE A 50 -6.66 -0.16 3.25
CA ILE A 50 -6.80 0.64 2.03
C ILE A 50 -8.09 0.21 1.32
N PHE A 51 -8.88 1.19 0.90
CA PHE A 51 -10.22 0.99 0.37
C PHE A 51 -10.32 1.44 -1.09
N HIS A 52 -11.13 0.75 -1.85
CA HIS A 52 -11.60 1.18 -3.16
C HIS A 52 -13.12 1.31 -3.13
N ASN A 53 -13.62 2.51 -3.36
CA ASN A 53 -15.05 2.80 -3.38
C ASN A 53 -15.80 2.23 -2.15
N GLY A 54 -15.24 2.48 -0.94
CA GLY A 54 -15.79 2.02 0.34
C GLY A 54 -15.56 0.55 0.67
N THR A 55 -14.96 -0.22 -0.23
CA THR A 55 -14.66 -1.64 -0.03
C THR A 55 -13.18 -1.82 0.32
N GLU A 56 -12.90 -2.51 1.42
CA GLU A 56 -11.54 -2.86 1.80
C GLU A 56 -10.89 -3.77 0.75
N ARG A 57 -9.69 -3.40 0.28
CA ARG A 57 -8.93 -4.17 -0.71
C ARG A 57 -7.60 -4.67 -0.18
N PHE A 58 -7.03 -3.98 0.80
CA PHE A 58 -5.75 -4.33 1.39
C PHE A 58 -5.81 -4.08 2.88
N THR A 59 -5.34 -5.04 3.68
CA THR A 59 -5.25 -4.89 5.13
C THR A 59 -4.03 -5.60 5.69
N THR A 60 -3.38 -5.00 6.69
CA THR A 60 -2.30 -5.64 7.43
C THR A 60 -2.88 -6.58 8.48
N THR A 61 -2.17 -7.68 8.74
CA THR A 61 -2.52 -8.67 9.76
C THR A 61 -1.31 -8.94 10.67
N SER A 62 -1.50 -9.74 11.70
CA SER A 62 -0.40 -10.12 12.60
C SER A 62 0.72 -10.90 11.90
N THR A 63 0.44 -11.51 10.74
CA THR A 63 1.41 -12.36 10.02
C THR A 63 1.73 -11.86 8.61
N GLY A 64 1.14 -10.75 8.19
CA GLY A 64 1.39 -10.22 6.85
C GLY A 64 0.29 -9.30 6.36
N VAL A 65 -0.15 -9.49 5.13
CA VAL A 65 -1.17 -8.68 4.49
C VAL A 65 -2.23 -9.56 3.82
N THR A 66 -3.45 -9.05 3.76
CA THR A 66 -4.54 -9.66 2.99
C THR A 66 -4.92 -8.73 1.85
N VAL A 67 -5.02 -9.27 0.64
CA VAL A 67 -5.59 -8.59 -0.53
C VAL A 67 -6.96 -9.22 -0.82
N THR A 68 -8.00 -8.39 -0.78
CA THR A 68 -9.37 -8.82 -1.13
C THR A 68 -9.65 -8.49 -2.58
N GLY A 69 -9.71 -9.51 -3.41
CA GLY A 69 -9.78 -9.41 -4.86
C GLY A 69 -8.46 -9.83 -5.52
N ASP A 70 -8.24 -9.33 -6.71
CA ASP A 70 -7.05 -9.71 -7.49
C ASP A 70 -5.83 -8.88 -7.11
N ALA A 71 -4.67 -9.53 -7.01
CA ALA A 71 -3.37 -8.87 -7.00
C ALA A 71 -2.74 -9.04 -8.39
N LYS A 72 -2.84 -8.02 -9.24
CA LYS A 72 -2.23 -8.04 -10.57
C LYS A 72 -0.77 -7.63 -10.46
N VAL A 73 0.12 -8.56 -10.72
CA VAL A 73 1.57 -8.32 -10.76
C VAL A 73 2.05 -8.53 -12.18
N GLY A 74 2.63 -7.49 -12.78
CA GLY A 74 3.31 -7.62 -14.06
C GLY A 74 4.59 -8.43 -13.87
N THR A 75 4.72 -9.53 -14.59
CA THR A 75 5.92 -10.37 -14.55
C THR A 75 6.75 -10.18 -15.82
N GLY A 76 8.05 -10.34 -15.68
CA GLY A 76 9.02 -10.33 -16.78
C GLY A 76 10.27 -11.06 -16.32
N ASN A 77 11.30 -11.03 -17.14
CA ASN A 77 12.55 -11.72 -16.82
C ASN A 77 13.26 -11.14 -15.57
N SER A 78 12.93 -9.91 -15.18
CA SER A 78 13.60 -9.19 -14.09
C SER A 78 12.66 -8.58 -13.08
N THR A 79 11.34 -8.81 -13.18
CA THR A 79 10.32 -8.26 -12.27
C THR A 79 9.27 -9.32 -11.96
N GLY A 80 8.63 -9.21 -10.81
CA GLY A 80 7.56 -10.12 -10.40
C GLY A 80 7.54 -10.37 -8.89
N VAL A 81 6.92 -11.44 -8.48
CA VAL A 81 6.85 -11.89 -7.09
C VAL A 81 8.09 -12.71 -6.77
N ILE A 82 8.77 -12.36 -5.69
CA ILE A 82 9.94 -13.11 -5.19
C ILE A 82 9.52 -13.91 -3.97
N LEU A 83 9.86 -15.19 -3.98
CA LEU A 83 9.65 -16.12 -2.88
C LEU A 83 11.02 -16.54 -2.34
N THR A 84 11.18 -16.53 -1.02
CA THR A 84 12.41 -16.96 -0.35
C THR A 84 12.25 -18.37 0.16
N SER A 85 13.13 -19.27 -0.24
CA SER A 85 13.18 -20.65 0.26
C SER A 85 13.74 -20.72 1.69
N PRO A 86 13.55 -21.85 2.42
CA PRO A 86 14.03 -21.97 3.80
C PRO A 86 15.53 -21.76 4.00
N ASP A 87 16.35 -22.00 2.97
CA ASP A 87 17.80 -21.78 3.02
C ASP A 87 18.21 -20.33 2.71
N GLY A 88 17.23 -19.44 2.47
CA GLY A 88 17.46 -18.04 2.13
C GLY A 88 17.63 -17.74 0.65
N THR A 89 17.58 -18.75 -0.21
CA THR A 89 17.65 -18.54 -1.66
C THR A 89 16.37 -17.91 -2.17
N GLU A 90 16.50 -16.91 -3.03
CA GLU A 90 15.36 -16.18 -3.60
C GLU A 90 15.06 -16.64 -5.02
N TYR A 91 13.78 -16.82 -5.28
CA TYR A 91 13.27 -17.22 -6.59
C TYR A 91 12.15 -16.27 -7.03
N ARG A 92 12.16 -15.90 -8.30
CA ARG A 92 11.09 -15.12 -8.91
C ARG A 92 10.06 -16.07 -9.52
N LEU A 93 8.77 -15.82 -9.21
CA LEU A 93 7.67 -16.50 -9.86
C LEU A 93 7.49 -15.92 -11.27
N VAL A 94 7.50 -16.76 -12.29
CA VAL A 94 7.42 -16.37 -13.70
C VAL A 94 6.26 -17.09 -14.35
N VAL A 95 5.51 -16.37 -15.18
CA VAL A 95 4.45 -16.92 -16.01
C VAL A 95 4.83 -16.76 -17.50
N ALA A 96 4.80 -17.86 -18.23
CA ALA A 96 5.03 -17.85 -19.69
C ALA A 96 3.80 -17.39 -20.47
N ASN A 97 3.97 -17.09 -21.75
CA ASN A 97 2.87 -16.63 -22.60
C ASN A 97 1.71 -17.64 -22.72
N ASP A 98 1.99 -18.91 -22.53
CA ASP A 98 1.00 -19.99 -22.51
C ASP A 98 0.34 -20.22 -21.15
N GLY A 99 0.69 -19.40 -20.13
CA GLY A 99 0.17 -19.52 -18.77
C GLY A 99 0.96 -20.47 -17.85
N THR A 100 2.03 -21.10 -18.35
CA THR A 100 2.88 -21.99 -17.53
C THR A 100 3.59 -21.21 -16.44
N LEU A 101 3.49 -21.67 -15.17
CA LEU A 101 4.21 -21.13 -14.03
C LEU A 101 5.55 -21.82 -13.86
N SER A 102 6.57 -21.03 -13.54
CA SER A 102 7.90 -21.52 -13.20
C SER A 102 8.57 -20.58 -12.21
N THR A 103 9.73 -20.95 -11.73
CA THR A 103 10.57 -20.08 -10.91
C THR A 103 11.92 -19.91 -11.58
N SER A 104 12.51 -18.72 -11.38
CA SER A 104 13.88 -18.44 -11.80
C SER A 104 14.66 -17.88 -10.61
N SER A 105 15.96 -18.17 -10.54
CA SER A 105 16.84 -17.56 -9.53
C SER A 105 16.87 -16.05 -9.69
N VAL A 106 16.90 -15.37 -8.57
CA VAL A 106 17.04 -13.90 -8.54
C VAL A 106 18.52 -13.51 -8.64
#